data_dcf6e79d7e243528e34d5a18ae6fce87
#
_entry.id   dcf6e79d7e243528e34d5a18ae6fce87
#
_cell.length_a   1.000
_cell.length_b   1.000
_cell.length_c   1.000
_cell.angle_alpha   90.00
_cell.angle_beta   90.00
_cell.angle_gamma   90.00
#
_symmetry.space_group_name_H-M   'P 1'
#
loop_
_entity.id
_entity.type
_entity.pdbx_description
1 polymer ?
#
loop_
_entity_poly.entity_id
_entity_poly.type
_entity_poly.pdbx_seq_one_letter_code
_entity_poly.pdbx_strand_id
1 'polypeptide(L)'
;MRSSDQVGEGQKYALTSDEDDSDFWGFAHEAEGLFTPLPDGEGARRVHLAGCLPTGGLLQSVGHVGSRRATAGNAWLGLLDGDGVTMGSYFVGEVTVVDVQPSARDAGLVDLTLTLWCDNALPGADRVWEWVRAGQLNHTGKWHDLSPDGKRAWLSVALWARTYRQQAKPDAPAGQVFTVDGRHIVDEDSFYCAIGEAINGPGGYFGWNLDALDDCLLDGWGATTPFTLHWESSTEARAQLTERIPAGDDEAALFDLIVEILEARGVNVSLR
;
A
#
# COMPACT_ATOMS: atom_id res chain seq x y z
N MET A 1 -13.26 -16.29 6.21
CA MET A 1 -14.53 -15.94 5.52
C MET A 1 -15.55 -15.63 6.61
N ARG A 2 -15.70 -14.37 7.00
CA ARG A 2 -16.63 -13.94 8.06
C ARG A 2 -17.83 -13.26 7.44
N SER A 3 -18.96 -13.48 8.08
CA SER A 3 -20.29 -13.05 7.65
C SER A 3 -20.32 -11.53 7.41
N SER A 4 -20.72 -11.13 6.22
CA SER A 4 -21.02 -9.76 5.79
C SER A 4 -22.12 -9.07 6.63
N ASP A 5 -22.66 -9.77 7.62
CA ASP A 5 -23.82 -9.32 8.41
C ASP A 5 -23.46 -8.40 9.58
N GLN A 6 -22.16 -8.08 9.80
CA GLN A 6 -21.71 -7.21 10.89
C GLN A 6 -21.12 -5.87 10.44
N VAL A 7 -20.94 -5.65 9.15
CA VAL A 7 -20.41 -4.38 8.62
C VAL A 7 -21.56 -3.39 8.52
N GLY A 8 -21.55 -2.35 9.37
CA GLY A 8 -22.49 -1.22 9.26
C GLY A 8 -22.14 -0.34 8.06
N GLU A 9 -23.15 0.38 7.56
CA GLU A 9 -22.99 1.28 6.42
C GLU A 9 -21.95 2.37 6.70
N GLY A 10 -20.95 2.55 5.83
CA GLY A 10 -19.96 3.62 5.93
C GLY A 10 -18.72 3.33 6.79
N GLN A 11 -18.52 2.09 7.24
CA GLN A 11 -17.30 1.70 7.95
C GLN A 11 -16.15 1.55 6.95
N LYS A 12 -15.00 2.18 7.25
CA LYS A 12 -13.83 2.21 6.37
C LYS A 12 -12.66 1.38 6.88
N TYR A 13 -12.68 1.04 8.17
CA TYR A 13 -11.57 0.34 8.83
C TYR A 13 -12.08 -0.80 9.72
N ALA A 14 -11.29 -1.87 9.79
CA ALA A 14 -11.51 -3.01 10.66
C ALA A 14 -10.22 -3.35 11.41
N LEU A 15 -10.30 -3.72 12.68
CA LEU A 15 -9.16 -4.18 13.46
C LEU A 15 -9.35 -5.63 13.86
N THR A 16 -8.28 -6.43 13.77
CA THR A 16 -8.24 -7.83 14.17
C THR A 16 -6.91 -8.11 14.85
N SER A 17 -6.88 -8.87 15.93
CA SER A 17 -5.64 -9.31 16.58
C SER A 17 -4.69 -9.98 15.57
N ASP A 18 -3.37 -9.79 15.73
CA ASP A 18 -2.37 -10.55 14.97
C ASP A 18 -2.10 -11.94 15.56
N GLU A 19 -2.39 -12.14 16.86
CA GLU A 19 -2.20 -13.41 17.53
C GLU A 19 -3.32 -14.43 17.26
N ASP A 20 -4.56 -13.93 17.06
CA ASP A 20 -5.75 -14.76 16.80
C ASP A 20 -6.68 -14.06 15.82
N ASP A 21 -6.71 -14.52 14.58
CA ASP A 21 -7.62 -14.04 13.53
C ASP A 21 -9.10 -14.12 13.94
N SER A 22 -9.44 -14.87 15.00
CA SER A 22 -10.78 -14.96 15.55
C SER A 22 -11.09 -13.83 16.53
N ASP A 23 -10.08 -13.15 17.10
CA ASP A 23 -10.24 -12.01 18.00
C ASP A 23 -10.39 -10.71 17.18
N PHE A 24 -11.61 -10.46 16.75
CA PHE A 24 -12.00 -9.26 16.05
C PHE A 24 -12.16 -8.10 17.02
N TRP A 25 -11.47 -6.98 16.77
CA TRP A 25 -11.43 -5.83 17.69
C TRP A 25 -12.44 -4.73 17.38
N GLY A 26 -13.06 -4.77 16.22
CA GLY A 26 -14.13 -3.86 15.84
C GLY A 26 -13.91 -3.12 14.53
N PHE A 27 -14.88 -2.25 14.23
CA PHE A 27 -14.88 -1.39 13.05
C PHE A 27 -14.73 0.07 13.45
N ALA A 28 -14.28 0.91 12.52
CA ALA A 28 -14.28 2.37 12.62
C ALA A 28 -14.67 3.01 11.27
N HIS A 29 -15.30 4.19 11.35
CA HIS A 29 -15.67 4.94 10.16
C HIS A 29 -14.49 5.74 9.60
N GLU A 30 -13.64 6.29 10.46
CA GLU A 30 -12.46 7.06 10.07
C GLU A 30 -11.27 6.69 10.96
N ALA A 31 -10.06 6.87 10.43
CA ALA A 31 -8.79 6.66 11.13
C ALA A 31 -7.83 7.83 10.83
N GLU A 32 -8.09 8.98 11.45
CA GLU A 32 -7.27 10.18 11.28
C GLU A 32 -5.90 10.00 11.96
N GLY A 33 -4.83 10.43 11.30
CA GLY A 33 -3.46 10.34 11.83
C GLY A 33 -2.73 9.03 11.50
N LEU A 34 -3.41 8.02 10.93
CA LEU A 34 -2.77 6.76 10.53
C LEU A 34 -1.60 6.98 9.55
N PHE A 35 -1.78 7.86 8.58
CA PHE A 35 -0.79 8.18 7.55
C PHE A 35 0.09 9.39 7.91
N THR A 36 0.09 9.79 9.17
CA THR A 36 0.88 10.93 9.66
C THR A 36 1.83 10.47 10.77
N PRO A 37 3.14 10.29 10.48
CA PRO A 37 4.09 9.92 11.52
C PRO A 37 4.23 11.02 12.56
N LEU A 38 4.51 10.62 13.81
CA LEU A 38 4.86 11.57 14.86
C LEU A 38 6.29 12.11 14.63
N PRO A 39 6.57 13.36 15.02
CA PRO A 39 7.87 13.99 14.76
C PRO A 39 9.06 13.23 15.34
N ASP A 40 8.87 12.52 16.44
CA ASP A 40 9.94 11.87 17.21
C ASP A 40 10.06 10.36 16.95
N GLY A 41 9.34 9.81 15.94
CA GLY A 41 9.38 8.38 15.69
C GLY A 41 8.90 7.98 14.29
N GLU A 42 9.76 7.29 13.52
CA GLU A 42 9.45 6.93 12.13
C GLU A 42 8.18 6.09 11.99
N GLY A 43 7.94 5.12 12.86
CA GLY A 43 6.75 4.26 12.85
C GLY A 43 5.64 4.66 13.81
N ALA A 44 5.92 5.55 14.78
CA ALA A 44 4.95 5.92 15.79
C ALA A 44 3.80 6.76 15.20
N ARG A 45 2.57 6.43 15.58
CA ARG A 45 1.34 7.12 15.16
C ARG A 45 0.47 7.45 16.35
N ARG A 46 -0.25 8.57 16.25
CA ARG A 46 -1.39 8.88 17.08
C ARG A 46 -2.63 8.89 16.20
N VAL A 47 -3.48 7.89 16.34
CA VAL A 47 -4.62 7.65 15.47
C VAL A 47 -5.91 7.95 16.22
N HIS A 48 -6.76 8.77 15.62
CA HIS A 48 -8.11 9.00 16.08
C HIS A 48 -9.07 8.15 15.25
N LEU A 49 -9.65 7.11 15.88
CA LEU A 49 -10.68 6.27 15.28
C LEU A 49 -12.04 6.89 15.60
N ALA A 50 -12.73 7.43 14.60
CA ALA A 50 -14.06 8.00 14.79
C ALA A 50 -15.17 6.99 14.49
N GLY A 51 -16.19 6.97 15.35
CA GLY A 51 -17.34 6.08 15.19
C GLY A 51 -16.98 4.61 15.28
N CYS A 52 -16.25 4.23 16.32
CA CYS A 52 -15.76 2.88 16.56
C CYS A 52 -16.76 2.08 17.42
N LEU A 53 -16.95 0.81 17.07
CA LEU A 53 -17.59 -0.19 17.92
C LEU A 53 -16.52 -1.18 18.38
N PRO A 54 -15.83 -0.93 19.51
CA PRO A 54 -14.77 -1.81 19.98
C PRO A 54 -15.33 -3.14 20.47
N THR A 55 -14.62 -4.23 20.15
CA THR A 55 -14.90 -5.60 20.61
C THR A 55 -13.60 -6.28 21.02
N GLY A 56 -13.63 -7.53 21.48
CA GLY A 56 -12.45 -8.34 21.75
C GLY A 56 -11.42 -7.63 22.65
N GLY A 57 -10.15 -7.78 22.31
CA GLY A 57 -9.03 -7.18 23.05
C GLY A 57 -9.06 -5.66 23.13
N LEU A 58 -9.56 -4.97 22.08
CA LEU A 58 -9.70 -3.51 22.09
C LEU A 58 -10.73 -3.04 23.13
N LEU A 59 -11.88 -3.71 23.22
CA LEU A 59 -12.91 -3.38 24.22
C LEU A 59 -12.38 -3.55 25.65
N GLN A 60 -11.59 -4.59 25.91
CA GLN A 60 -10.96 -4.79 27.20
C GLN A 60 -10.03 -3.63 27.56
N SER A 61 -9.24 -3.15 26.58
CA SER A 61 -8.28 -2.05 26.77
C SER A 61 -8.96 -0.70 26.99
N VAL A 62 -10.12 -0.46 26.38
CA VAL A 62 -10.95 0.76 26.57
C VAL A 62 -11.28 1.01 28.03
N GLY A 63 -11.59 -0.03 28.80
CA GLY A 63 -11.89 0.09 30.24
C GLY A 63 -10.68 0.41 31.14
N HIS A 64 -9.45 0.50 30.59
CA HIS A 64 -8.21 0.59 31.34
C HIS A 64 -7.33 1.79 30.95
N VAL A 65 -7.91 2.82 30.31
CA VAL A 65 -7.19 4.04 29.91
C VAL A 65 -6.37 4.61 31.09
N GLY A 66 -5.11 4.99 30.80
CA GLY A 66 -4.17 5.49 31.80
C GLY A 66 -3.43 4.42 32.60
N SER A 67 -3.63 3.14 32.31
CA SER A 67 -2.90 2.02 32.91
C SER A 67 -2.15 1.18 31.87
N ARG A 68 -1.25 0.29 32.32
CA ARG A 68 -0.55 -0.65 31.42
C ARG A 68 -1.50 -1.63 30.68
N ARG A 69 -2.73 -1.80 31.17
CA ARG A 69 -3.75 -2.65 30.55
C ARG A 69 -4.50 -1.95 29.41
N ALA A 70 -4.20 -0.68 29.15
CA ALA A 70 -4.73 0.04 27.99
C ALA A 70 -4.10 -0.40 26.65
N THR A 71 -3.01 -1.18 26.69
CA THR A 71 -2.39 -1.78 25.51
C THR A 71 -3.12 -3.07 25.15
N ALA A 72 -3.72 -3.11 23.97
CA ALA A 72 -4.43 -4.27 23.42
C ALA A 72 -3.47 -5.29 22.77
N GLY A 73 -2.28 -4.86 22.35
CA GLY A 73 -1.30 -5.67 21.63
C GLY A 73 -1.13 -5.25 20.18
N ASN A 74 -0.78 -6.21 19.33
CA ASN A 74 -0.62 -5.98 17.89
C ASN A 74 -1.90 -6.37 17.14
N ALA A 75 -2.08 -5.73 15.97
CA ALA A 75 -3.26 -5.99 15.16
C ALA A 75 -3.00 -5.83 13.66
N TRP A 76 -3.91 -6.37 12.86
CA TRP A 76 -4.11 -6.00 11.48
C TRP A 76 -5.21 -4.93 11.39
N LEU A 77 -4.86 -3.79 10.81
CA LEU A 77 -5.80 -2.72 10.49
C LEU A 77 -6.16 -2.83 9.01
N GLY A 78 -7.33 -3.41 8.76
CA GLY A 78 -7.90 -3.57 7.42
C GLY A 78 -8.56 -2.29 6.93
N LEU A 79 -8.35 -1.96 5.65
CA LEU A 79 -9.07 -0.90 4.94
C LEU A 79 -10.19 -1.53 4.14
N LEU A 80 -11.40 -1.00 4.28
CA LEU A 80 -12.62 -1.53 3.69
C LEU A 80 -13.07 -0.68 2.50
N ASP A 81 -13.64 -1.33 1.50
CA ASP A 81 -14.39 -0.66 0.43
C ASP A 81 -15.81 -0.28 0.86
N GLY A 82 -16.62 0.22 -0.09
CA GLY A 82 -18.00 0.63 0.18
C GLY A 82 -18.95 -0.51 0.57
N ASP A 83 -18.58 -1.74 0.24
CA ASP A 83 -19.34 -2.96 0.55
C ASP A 83 -18.80 -3.67 1.81
N GLY A 84 -17.82 -3.07 2.50
CA GLY A 84 -17.19 -3.61 3.71
C GLY A 84 -16.19 -4.74 3.42
N VAL A 85 -15.76 -4.91 2.18
CA VAL A 85 -14.75 -5.90 1.82
C VAL A 85 -13.36 -5.29 2.01
N THR A 86 -12.45 -6.06 2.62
CA THR A 86 -11.07 -5.61 2.82
C THR A 86 -10.36 -5.45 1.48
N MET A 87 -9.86 -4.26 1.22
CA MET A 87 -9.08 -3.90 0.03
C MET A 87 -7.59 -3.74 0.28
N GLY A 88 -7.15 -3.79 1.53
CA GLY A 88 -5.77 -3.72 1.99
C GLY A 88 -5.69 -3.80 3.49
N SER A 89 -4.49 -4.04 4.05
CA SER A 89 -4.28 -4.02 5.50
C SER A 89 -2.87 -3.59 5.86
N TYR A 90 -2.74 -3.04 7.06
CA TYR A 90 -1.46 -2.70 7.68
C TYR A 90 -1.30 -3.46 9.00
N PHE A 91 -0.11 -3.99 9.24
CA PHE A 91 0.27 -4.42 10.57
C PHE A 91 0.47 -3.18 11.44
N VAL A 92 -0.14 -3.18 12.62
CA VAL A 92 -0.02 -2.12 13.64
C VAL A 92 0.40 -2.73 14.96
N GLY A 93 1.52 -2.24 15.50
CA GLY A 93 2.10 -2.73 16.74
C GLY A 93 1.71 -1.88 17.95
N GLU A 94 1.70 -2.51 19.13
CA GLU A 94 1.54 -1.85 20.43
C GLU A 94 0.31 -0.93 20.54
N VAL A 95 -0.81 -1.34 19.98
CA VAL A 95 -2.05 -0.57 19.98
C VAL A 95 -2.47 -0.27 21.42
N THR A 96 -2.38 0.99 21.81
CA THR A 96 -2.68 1.46 23.17
C THR A 96 -3.76 2.53 23.14
N VAL A 97 -4.83 2.32 23.91
CA VAL A 97 -5.94 3.28 24.04
C VAL A 97 -5.51 4.39 25.00
N VAL A 98 -5.47 5.64 24.52
CA VAL A 98 -5.08 6.81 25.31
C VAL A 98 -6.26 7.71 25.69
N ASP A 99 -7.35 7.68 24.90
CA ASP A 99 -8.57 8.41 25.21
C ASP A 99 -9.80 7.73 24.61
N VAL A 100 -10.96 7.93 25.24
CA VAL A 100 -12.26 7.40 24.82
C VAL A 100 -13.33 8.46 25.03
N GLN A 101 -14.08 8.78 23.98
CA GLN A 101 -15.18 9.73 24.02
C GLN A 101 -16.43 9.12 23.38
N PRO A 102 -17.65 9.50 23.81
CA PRO A 102 -18.86 9.16 23.07
C PRO A 102 -18.78 9.73 21.64
N SER A 103 -19.13 8.92 20.63
CA SER A 103 -19.13 9.42 19.25
C SER A 103 -20.32 10.32 18.96
N ALA A 104 -20.08 11.39 18.22
CA ALA A 104 -21.15 12.24 17.70
C ALA A 104 -21.92 11.62 16.52
N ARG A 105 -21.43 10.50 15.96
CA ARG A 105 -22.03 9.83 14.79
C ARG A 105 -23.28 9.06 15.12
N ASP A 106 -23.23 8.25 16.17
CA ASP A 106 -24.37 7.43 16.59
C ASP A 106 -24.28 7.07 18.09
N ALA A 107 -25.44 6.87 18.73
CA ALA A 107 -25.54 6.39 20.08
C ALA A 107 -25.02 4.93 20.16
N GLY A 108 -24.03 4.68 21.03
CA GLY A 108 -23.40 3.38 21.20
C GLY A 108 -22.06 3.23 20.50
N LEU A 109 -21.68 4.17 19.62
CA LEU A 109 -20.33 4.28 19.10
C LEU A 109 -19.46 5.17 19.99
N VAL A 110 -18.16 4.93 19.96
CA VAL A 110 -17.14 5.74 20.64
C VAL A 110 -16.10 6.24 19.65
N ASP A 111 -15.51 7.37 19.98
CA ASP A 111 -14.31 7.86 19.33
C ASP A 111 -13.12 7.49 20.23
N LEU A 112 -12.11 6.84 19.64
CA LEU A 112 -10.94 6.37 20.34
C LEU A 112 -9.70 7.13 19.87
N THR A 113 -8.86 7.58 20.79
CA THR A 113 -7.50 7.99 20.46
C THR A 113 -6.54 6.87 20.84
N LEU A 114 -5.76 6.42 19.86
CA LEU A 114 -4.78 5.35 20.02
C LEU A 114 -3.38 5.89 19.82
N THR A 115 -2.40 5.28 20.47
CA THR A 115 -1.00 5.27 20.01
C THR A 115 -0.68 3.88 19.50
N LEU A 116 0.07 3.81 18.42
CA LEU A 116 0.47 2.56 17.78
C LEU A 116 1.73 2.77 16.94
N TRP A 117 2.33 1.66 16.52
CA TRP A 117 3.45 1.64 15.58
C TRP A 117 2.99 1.13 14.22
N CYS A 118 3.31 1.85 13.14
CA CYS A 118 3.01 1.45 11.76
C CYS A 118 4.02 2.07 10.79
N ASP A 119 4.96 1.25 10.29
CA ASP A 119 6.01 1.72 9.37
C ASP A 119 5.52 1.89 7.93
N ASN A 120 4.56 1.08 7.53
CA ASN A 120 4.16 0.95 6.13
C ASN A 120 3.04 1.90 5.70
N ALA A 121 2.40 2.60 6.64
CA ALA A 121 1.38 3.61 6.35
C ALA A 121 2.05 4.96 6.00
N LEU A 122 2.45 5.12 4.73
CA LEU A 122 3.19 6.28 4.26
C LEU A 122 2.31 7.53 4.15
N PRO A 123 2.87 8.74 4.38
CA PRO A 123 2.18 10.00 4.15
C PRO A 123 1.64 10.10 2.72
N GLY A 124 0.36 10.51 2.58
CA GLY A 124 -0.31 10.61 1.27
C GLY A 124 -0.97 9.32 0.78
N ALA A 125 -0.76 8.18 1.45
CA ALA A 125 -1.41 6.93 1.09
C ALA A 125 -2.94 6.95 1.35
N ASP A 126 -3.42 7.77 2.27
CA ASP A 126 -4.85 8.03 2.50
C ASP A 126 -5.58 8.43 1.22
N ARG A 127 -5.02 9.38 0.46
CA ARG A 127 -5.57 9.82 -0.82
C ARG A 127 -5.63 8.70 -1.86
N VAL A 128 -4.60 7.88 -1.92
CA VAL A 128 -4.55 6.76 -2.88
C VAL A 128 -5.55 5.68 -2.50
N TRP A 129 -5.69 5.37 -1.20
CA TRP A 129 -6.72 4.46 -0.70
C TRP A 129 -8.15 4.94 -0.98
N GLU A 130 -8.41 6.24 -0.88
CA GLU A 130 -9.73 6.79 -1.28
C GLU A 130 -9.99 6.59 -2.78
N TRP A 131 -8.97 6.70 -3.65
CA TRP A 131 -9.12 6.36 -5.07
C TRP A 131 -9.41 4.88 -5.29
N VAL A 132 -8.76 3.97 -4.52
CA VAL A 132 -9.05 2.53 -4.58
C VAL A 132 -10.51 2.29 -4.16
N ARG A 133 -10.93 2.83 -3.00
CA ARG A 133 -12.28 2.70 -2.43
C ARG A 133 -13.36 3.21 -3.37
N ALA A 134 -13.12 4.35 -4.01
CA ALA A 134 -14.05 4.97 -4.94
C ALA A 134 -14.04 4.32 -6.36
N GLY A 135 -13.26 3.26 -6.60
CA GLY A 135 -13.12 2.66 -7.93
C GLY A 135 -12.53 3.59 -8.98
N GLN A 136 -11.78 4.61 -8.54
CA GLN A 136 -11.24 5.64 -9.44
C GLN A 136 -9.92 5.24 -10.12
N LEU A 137 -9.34 4.08 -9.81
CA LEU A 137 -8.19 3.53 -10.52
C LEU A 137 -8.66 2.74 -11.75
N ASN A 138 -9.22 3.45 -12.72
CA ASN A 138 -9.85 2.91 -13.93
C ASN A 138 -9.12 3.33 -15.23
N HIS A 139 -8.05 4.10 -15.13
CA HIS A 139 -7.15 4.49 -16.23
C HIS A 139 -5.72 4.65 -15.69
N THR A 140 -4.73 4.48 -16.56
CA THR A 140 -3.31 4.65 -16.24
C THR A 140 -2.92 6.12 -16.12
N GLY A 141 -1.79 6.39 -15.45
CA GLY A 141 -1.19 7.71 -15.38
C GLY A 141 -1.75 8.63 -14.29
N LYS A 142 -2.61 8.15 -13.41
CA LYS A 142 -3.17 8.95 -12.32
C LYS A 142 -2.10 9.43 -11.31
N TRP A 143 -0.95 8.79 -11.30
CA TRP A 143 0.22 9.12 -10.49
C TRP A 143 1.09 10.24 -11.07
N HIS A 144 0.91 10.65 -12.35
CA HIS A 144 1.77 11.61 -13.04
C HIS A 144 1.91 12.93 -12.27
N ASP A 145 0.81 13.45 -11.70
CA ASP A 145 0.76 14.72 -11.00
C ASP A 145 1.08 14.60 -9.48
N LEU A 146 1.49 13.43 -9.01
CA LEU A 146 1.88 13.24 -7.62
C LEU A 146 3.30 13.76 -7.36
N SER A 147 3.52 14.31 -6.15
CA SER A 147 4.86 14.59 -5.64
C SER A 147 5.68 13.28 -5.51
N PRO A 148 7.01 13.34 -5.35
CA PRO A 148 7.80 12.15 -5.07
C PRO A 148 7.25 11.32 -3.90
N ASP A 149 6.94 11.93 -2.75
CA ASP A 149 6.31 11.24 -1.62
C ASP A 149 4.94 10.63 -2.00
N GLY A 150 4.18 11.32 -2.82
CA GLY A 150 2.90 10.81 -3.33
C GLY A 150 3.05 9.60 -4.24
N LYS A 151 4.09 9.53 -5.07
CA LYS A 151 4.40 8.35 -5.89
C LYS A 151 4.85 7.18 -5.02
N ARG A 152 5.68 7.46 -3.98
CA ARG A 152 6.08 6.45 -3.01
C ARG A 152 4.88 5.88 -2.26
N ALA A 153 3.94 6.75 -1.85
CA ALA A 153 2.66 6.33 -1.25
C ALA A 153 1.80 5.50 -2.24
N TRP A 154 1.77 5.89 -3.53
CA TRP A 154 1.11 5.11 -4.59
C TRP A 154 1.65 3.69 -4.67
N LEU A 155 2.97 3.53 -4.74
CA LEU A 155 3.63 2.21 -4.82
C LEU A 155 3.34 1.36 -3.57
N SER A 156 3.37 1.96 -2.38
CA SER A 156 2.99 1.29 -1.14
C SER A 156 1.54 0.78 -1.20
N VAL A 157 0.59 1.63 -1.60
CA VAL A 157 -0.82 1.22 -1.73
C VAL A 157 -1.00 0.15 -2.80
N ALA A 158 -0.33 0.28 -3.96
CA ALA A 158 -0.37 -0.70 -5.03
C ALA A 158 0.10 -2.08 -4.55
N LEU A 159 1.17 -2.14 -3.74
CA LEU A 159 1.68 -3.37 -3.12
C LEU A 159 0.64 -3.98 -2.17
N TRP A 160 0.15 -3.20 -1.19
CA TRP A 160 -0.77 -3.71 -0.17
C TRP A 160 -2.15 -4.05 -0.70
N ALA A 161 -2.64 -3.29 -1.70
CA ALA A 161 -3.92 -3.59 -2.36
C ALA A 161 -3.85 -4.83 -3.26
N ARG A 162 -2.66 -5.19 -3.76
CA ARG A 162 -2.49 -6.29 -4.71
C ARG A 162 -3.03 -7.61 -4.20
N THR A 163 -2.72 -7.97 -2.95
CA THR A 163 -3.16 -9.22 -2.32
C THR A 163 -4.68 -9.38 -2.33
N TYR A 164 -5.41 -8.28 -2.24
CA TYR A 164 -6.88 -8.26 -2.20
C TYR A 164 -7.51 -8.09 -3.59
N ARG A 165 -6.86 -7.35 -4.50
CA ARG A 165 -7.38 -7.04 -5.84
C ARG A 165 -7.09 -8.13 -6.88
N GLN A 166 -6.02 -8.91 -6.71
CA GLN A 166 -5.49 -9.82 -7.73
C GLN A 166 -5.55 -11.31 -7.36
N GLN A 167 -6.19 -11.67 -6.27
CA GLN A 167 -6.26 -13.07 -5.80
C GLN A 167 -6.76 -14.10 -6.83
N ALA A 168 -7.34 -13.67 -7.94
CA ALA A 168 -7.88 -14.53 -8.98
C ALA A 168 -7.31 -14.28 -10.39
N LYS A 169 -6.38 -13.34 -10.59
CA LYS A 169 -5.86 -13.06 -11.93
C LYS A 169 -4.51 -13.78 -12.12
N PRO A 170 -4.43 -14.80 -13.00
CA PRO A 170 -3.15 -15.43 -13.32
C PRO A 170 -2.22 -14.44 -14.02
N ASP A 171 -0.92 -14.71 -13.93
CA ASP A 171 0.07 -13.95 -14.68
C ASP A 171 -0.20 -14.02 -16.19
N ALA A 172 0.11 -12.93 -16.88
CA ALA A 172 0.10 -12.92 -18.32
C ALA A 172 1.12 -13.95 -18.84
N PRO A 173 0.76 -14.79 -19.83
CA PRO A 173 1.65 -15.83 -20.30
C PRO A 173 2.91 -15.26 -20.99
N ALA A 174 3.97 -16.04 -21.04
CA ALA A 174 5.19 -15.69 -21.75
C ALA A 174 4.93 -15.25 -23.20
N GLY A 175 5.76 -14.36 -23.72
CA GLY A 175 5.65 -13.82 -25.07
C GLY A 175 4.75 -12.59 -25.20
N GLN A 176 4.21 -12.05 -24.10
CA GLN A 176 3.44 -10.81 -24.12
C GLN A 176 4.33 -9.60 -24.45
N VAL A 177 3.69 -8.52 -24.89
CA VAL A 177 4.31 -7.22 -25.12
C VAL A 177 3.68 -6.19 -24.20
N PHE A 178 4.50 -5.52 -23.40
CA PHE A 178 4.11 -4.41 -22.56
C PHE A 178 4.75 -3.12 -23.06
N THR A 179 4.15 -1.97 -22.80
CA THR A 179 4.68 -0.68 -23.21
C THR A 179 4.73 0.28 -22.01
N VAL A 180 5.89 0.89 -21.80
CA VAL A 180 6.14 1.94 -20.81
C VAL A 180 6.42 3.25 -21.54
N ASP A 181 5.79 4.34 -21.08
CA ASP A 181 6.01 5.69 -21.62
C ASP A 181 7.03 6.45 -20.76
N GLY A 182 8.23 6.63 -21.29
CA GLY A 182 9.35 7.29 -20.60
C GLY A 182 9.16 8.79 -20.35
N ARG A 183 8.22 9.46 -21.04
CA ARG A 183 7.99 10.91 -20.88
C ARG A 183 7.58 11.32 -19.46
N HIS A 184 6.97 10.40 -18.72
CA HIS A 184 6.51 10.61 -17.34
C HIS A 184 7.44 10.02 -16.29
N ILE A 185 8.54 9.40 -16.70
CA ILE A 185 9.57 8.84 -15.82
C ILE A 185 10.58 9.93 -15.51
N VAL A 186 10.45 10.55 -14.33
CA VAL A 186 11.26 11.68 -13.87
C VAL A 186 12.12 11.35 -12.65
N ASP A 187 11.87 10.21 -12.01
CA ASP A 187 12.55 9.66 -10.84
C ASP A 187 12.35 8.15 -10.77
N GLU A 188 13.02 7.48 -9.83
CA GLU A 188 12.93 6.03 -9.62
C GLU A 188 11.49 5.58 -9.36
N ASP A 189 10.76 6.24 -8.45
CA ASP A 189 9.38 5.86 -8.11
C ASP A 189 8.43 5.97 -9.31
N SER A 190 8.63 6.94 -10.20
CA SER A 190 7.83 7.08 -11.44
C SER A 190 8.08 5.93 -12.43
N PHE A 191 9.30 5.38 -12.49
CA PHE A 191 9.55 4.18 -13.27
C PHE A 191 8.74 2.99 -12.74
N TYR A 192 8.74 2.77 -11.42
CA TYR A 192 7.96 1.67 -10.82
C TYR A 192 6.46 1.87 -10.95
N CYS A 193 5.96 3.10 -10.87
CA CYS A 193 4.57 3.40 -11.18
C CYS A 193 4.22 3.04 -12.63
N ALA A 194 5.08 3.42 -13.60
CA ALA A 194 4.86 3.18 -15.02
C ALA A 194 4.88 1.69 -15.38
N ILE A 195 5.89 0.92 -14.91
CA ILE A 195 6.00 -0.52 -15.19
C ILE A 195 4.89 -1.31 -14.46
N GLY A 196 4.55 -0.89 -13.25
CA GLY A 196 3.44 -1.50 -12.50
C GLY A 196 2.12 -1.42 -13.25
N GLU A 197 1.79 -0.24 -13.80
CA GLU A 197 0.60 -0.05 -14.61
C GLU A 197 0.68 -0.71 -15.98
N ALA A 198 1.85 -0.75 -16.61
CA ALA A 198 2.04 -1.40 -17.89
C ALA A 198 1.75 -2.91 -17.83
N ILE A 199 2.13 -3.57 -16.74
CA ILE A 199 1.97 -5.02 -16.55
C ILE A 199 0.63 -5.35 -15.92
N ASN A 200 0.23 -4.63 -14.86
CA ASN A 200 -0.91 -5.00 -14.03
C ASN A 200 -2.14 -4.09 -14.18
N GLY A 201 -2.06 -3.09 -15.07
CA GLY A 201 -3.13 -2.12 -15.29
C GLY A 201 -3.18 -1.02 -14.22
N PRO A 202 -4.21 -0.16 -14.25
CA PRO A 202 -4.30 1.01 -13.39
C PRO A 202 -4.14 0.69 -11.89
N GLY A 203 -3.21 1.37 -11.22
CA GLY A 203 -2.85 1.11 -9.82
C GLY A 203 -2.13 -0.22 -9.61
N GLY A 204 -1.55 -0.82 -10.66
CA GLY A 204 -0.79 -2.05 -10.58
C GLY A 204 0.58 -1.85 -9.94
N TYR A 205 1.13 -2.93 -9.37
CA TYR A 205 2.44 -2.99 -8.74
C TYR A 205 3.36 -3.95 -9.51
N PHE A 206 4.61 -3.52 -9.74
CA PHE A 206 5.66 -4.38 -10.28
C PHE A 206 7.06 -3.93 -9.77
N GLY A 207 7.22 -3.93 -8.45
CA GLY A 207 8.42 -3.45 -7.76
C GLY A 207 8.31 -2.00 -7.25
N TRP A 208 9.26 -1.60 -6.43
CA TRP A 208 9.44 -0.26 -5.87
C TRP A 208 10.91 0.10 -5.57
N ASN A 209 11.81 -0.82 -5.86
CA ASN A 209 13.26 -0.71 -5.88
C ASN A 209 13.82 -1.83 -6.76
N LEU A 210 15.13 -1.87 -6.99
CA LEU A 210 15.78 -2.85 -7.86
C LEU A 210 15.58 -4.29 -7.41
N ASP A 211 15.69 -4.56 -6.09
CA ASP A 211 15.51 -5.92 -5.54
C ASP A 211 14.05 -6.38 -5.75
N ALA A 212 13.09 -5.52 -5.46
CA ALA A 212 11.68 -5.83 -5.66
C ALA A 212 11.31 -5.98 -7.13
N LEU A 213 11.98 -5.26 -8.05
CA LEU A 213 11.86 -5.48 -9.49
C LEU A 213 12.34 -6.87 -9.87
N ASP A 214 13.53 -7.26 -9.39
CA ASP A 214 14.11 -8.58 -9.62
C ASP A 214 13.18 -9.69 -9.12
N ASP A 215 12.63 -9.56 -7.92
CA ASP A 215 11.65 -10.48 -7.35
C ASP A 215 10.36 -10.58 -8.19
N CYS A 216 9.86 -9.44 -8.68
CA CYS A 216 8.65 -9.40 -9.52
C CYS A 216 8.83 -10.08 -10.88
N LEU A 217 10.06 -10.22 -11.36
CA LEU A 217 10.40 -10.90 -12.61
C LEU A 217 10.49 -12.43 -12.46
N LEU A 218 10.41 -12.96 -11.23
CA LEU A 218 10.45 -14.40 -11.00
C LEU A 218 9.12 -15.06 -11.40
N ASP A 219 8.06 -14.83 -10.64
CA ASP A 219 6.74 -15.43 -10.89
C ASP A 219 5.68 -14.85 -9.94
N GLY A 220 4.41 -14.90 -10.34
CA GLY A 220 3.28 -14.52 -9.49
C GLY A 220 3.04 -13.01 -9.36
N TRP A 221 3.67 -12.16 -10.20
CA TRP A 221 3.56 -10.71 -10.13
C TRP A 221 2.87 -10.05 -11.34
N GLY A 222 2.24 -10.82 -12.19
CA GLY A 222 1.39 -10.32 -13.28
C GLY A 222 1.94 -10.59 -14.68
N ALA A 223 3.22 -10.97 -14.83
CA ALA A 223 3.80 -11.36 -16.11
C ALA A 223 4.77 -12.54 -15.94
N THR A 224 4.76 -13.46 -16.92
CA THR A 224 5.69 -14.58 -17.00
C THR A 224 6.76 -14.27 -18.04
N THR A 225 8.03 -14.40 -17.68
CA THR A 225 9.14 -14.26 -18.62
C THR A 225 9.27 -15.50 -19.53
N PRO A 226 9.79 -15.37 -20.79
CA PRO A 226 10.19 -14.11 -21.43
C PRO A 226 9.00 -13.28 -21.91
N PHE A 227 9.12 -11.94 -21.82
CA PHE A 227 8.21 -10.99 -22.45
C PHE A 227 8.98 -9.85 -23.13
N THR A 228 8.32 -9.01 -23.91
CA THR A 228 8.93 -7.84 -24.53
C THR A 228 8.44 -6.57 -23.83
N LEU A 229 9.35 -5.69 -23.43
CA LEU A 229 9.06 -4.36 -22.90
C LEU A 229 9.46 -3.30 -23.95
N HIS A 230 8.48 -2.65 -24.55
CA HIS A 230 8.70 -1.46 -25.36
C HIS A 230 8.80 -0.25 -24.43
N TRP A 231 9.98 0.35 -24.34
CA TRP A 231 10.20 1.56 -23.56
C TRP A 231 10.24 2.75 -24.51
N GLU A 232 9.06 3.36 -24.72
CA GLU A 232 8.88 4.56 -25.53
C GLU A 232 9.49 5.77 -24.83
N SER A 233 10.05 6.72 -25.57
CA SER A 233 10.77 7.89 -25.05
C SER A 233 11.83 7.52 -24.01
N SER A 234 12.55 6.43 -24.25
CA SER A 234 13.57 5.90 -23.34
C SER A 234 14.75 6.84 -23.15
N THR A 235 15.03 7.70 -24.14
CA THR A 235 16.08 8.73 -24.06
C THR A 235 15.75 9.78 -22.98
N GLU A 236 14.48 10.20 -22.89
CA GLU A 236 14.01 11.12 -21.87
C GLU A 236 14.10 10.50 -20.47
N ALA A 237 13.65 9.26 -20.32
CA ALA A 237 13.76 8.53 -19.06
C ALA A 237 15.22 8.33 -18.62
N ARG A 238 16.12 7.98 -19.56
CA ARG A 238 17.57 7.86 -19.29
C ARG A 238 18.18 9.17 -18.80
N ALA A 239 17.73 10.30 -19.32
CA ALA A 239 18.21 11.62 -18.92
C ALA A 239 17.77 12.01 -17.49
N GLN A 240 16.73 11.38 -16.96
CA GLN A 240 16.20 11.60 -15.60
C GLN A 240 16.75 10.58 -14.59
N LEU A 241 16.85 9.30 -14.97
CA LEU A 241 17.33 8.21 -14.10
C LEU A 241 18.86 8.15 -14.05
N THR A 242 19.48 9.25 -13.64
CA THR A 242 20.95 9.44 -13.64
C THR A 242 21.61 9.10 -12.31
N GLU A 243 20.83 8.76 -11.26
CA GLU A 243 21.35 8.37 -9.97
C GLU A 243 22.38 7.24 -10.13
N ARG A 244 23.50 7.35 -9.38
CA ARG A 244 24.56 6.35 -9.37
C ARG A 244 24.35 5.41 -8.19
N ILE A 245 24.20 4.13 -8.50
CA ILE A 245 23.95 3.06 -7.53
C ILE A 245 25.18 2.15 -7.47
N PRO A 246 25.65 1.72 -6.29
CA PRO A 246 26.72 0.74 -6.17
C PRO A 246 26.39 -0.55 -6.92
N ALA A 247 27.30 -1.00 -7.78
CA ALA A 247 27.17 -2.20 -8.60
C ALA A 247 28.49 -2.99 -8.51
N GLY A 248 28.62 -3.87 -7.54
CA GLY A 248 29.87 -4.58 -7.24
C GLY A 248 30.97 -3.63 -6.76
N ASP A 249 32.11 -3.59 -7.46
CA ASP A 249 33.26 -2.71 -7.16
C ASP A 249 33.12 -1.31 -7.81
N ASP A 250 32.12 -1.10 -8.68
CA ASP A 250 31.89 0.12 -9.44
C ASP A 250 30.50 0.73 -9.10
N GLU A 251 30.17 1.85 -9.75
CA GLU A 251 28.84 2.45 -9.75
C GLU A 251 28.25 2.46 -11.15
N ALA A 252 26.96 2.15 -11.26
CA ALA A 252 26.22 2.22 -12.53
C ALA A 252 25.06 3.24 -12.44
N ALA A 253 24.60 3.75 -13.56
CA ALA A 253 23.42 4.59 -13.60
C ALA A 253 22.17 3.72 -13.37
N LEU A 254 21.21 4.25 -12.60
CA LEU A 254 19.96 3.55 -12.28
C LEU A 254 19.25 3.02 -13.54
N PHE A 255 19.20 3.82 -14.61
CA PHE A 255 18.62 3.37 -15.89
C PHE A 255 19.29 2.10 -16.42
N ASP A 256 20.62 2.05 -16.38
CA ASP A 256 21.37 0.92 -16.94
C ASP A 256 21.19 -0.33 -16.07
N LEU A 257 21.13 -0.20 -14.73
CA LEU A 257 20.82 -1.30 -13.82
C LEU A 257 19.41 -1.85 -14.01
N ILE A 258 18.43 -0.99 -14.21
CA ILE A 258 17.06 -1.42 -14.53
C ILE A 258 17.04 -2.27 -15.80
N VAL A 259 17.70 -1.80 -16.87
CA VAL A 259 17.77 -2.56 -18.14
C VAL A 259 18.49 -3.89 -17.94
N GLU A 260 19.62 -3.89 -17.22
CA GLU A 260 20.40 -5.10 -16.93
C GLU A 260 19.57 -6.14 -16.16
N ILE A 261 18.84 -5.74 -15.11
CA ILE A 261 17.96 -6.64 -14.33
C ILE A 261 16.87 -7.24 -15.23
N LEU A 262 16.20 -6.40 -16.03
CA LEU A 262 15.16 -6.85 -16.96
C LEU A 262 15.70 -7.89 -17.95
N GLU A 263 16.84 -7.61 -18.60
CA GLU A 263 17.45 -8.51 -19.57
C GLU A 263 17.99 -9.80 -18.95
N ALA A 264 18.58 -9.72 -17.75
CA ALA A 264 19.07 -10.88 -17.01
C ALA A 264 17.95 -11.87 -16.65
N ARG A 265 16.73 -11.38 -16.48
CA ARG A 265 15.52 -12.19 -16.22
C ARG A 265 14.76 -12.59 -17.48
N GLY A 266 15.30 -12.33 -18.66
CA GLY A 266 14.74 -12.77 -19.94
C GLY A 266 13.69 -11.82 -20.53
N VAL A 267 13.66 -10.57 -20.10
CA VAL A 267 12.84 -9.54 -20.73
C VAL A 267 13.58 -9.00 -21.97
N ASN A 268 12.92 -8.98 -23.11
CA ASN A 268 13.44 -8.34 -24.32
C ASN A 268 13.11 -6.84 -24.27
N VAL A 269 14.09 -6.01 -23.86
CA VAL A 269 13.91 -4.55 -23.73
C VAL A 269 14.16 -3.89 -25.08
N SER A 270 13.15 -3.17 -25.59
CA SER A 270 13.21 -2.39 -26.84
C SER A 270 13.14 -0.90 -26.50
N LEU A 271 14.29 -0.23 -26.47
CA LEU A 271 14.43 1.20 -26.23
C LEU A 271 14.08 2.00 -27.49
N ARG A 272 13.16 2.98 -27.37
CA ARG A 272 12.64 3.78 -28.48
C ARG A 272 12.63 5.26 -28.15
#